data_fa40109356e4af597260b7a5f6dd05c6
#
_entry.id   fa40109356e4af597260b7a5f6dd05c6
#
_cell.length_a   1.000
_cell.length_b   1.000
_cell.length_c   1.000
_cell.angle_alpha   90.00
_cell.angle_beta   90.00
_cell.angle_gamma   90.00
#
_symmetry.space_group_name_H-M   'P 1'
#
loop_
_entity.id
_entity.type
_entity.pdbx_description
1 polymer ?
#
loop_
_entity_poly.entity_id
_entity_poly.type
_entity_poly.pdbx_seq_one_letter_code
_entity_poly.pdbx_strand_id
1 'polypeptide(L)' 'MLIVNDTPLEYEPVMTVRDILKKKNYVFRMLAVWVNGEFVPRGTYGKAPVPDGADVKVMHSIAGG' A
#
# COMPACT_ATOMS: atom_id res chain seq x y z
N MET A 1 7.47 -7.13 9.93
CA MET A 1 6.24 -6.34 10.12
C MET A 1 6.34 -5.05 9.33
N LEU A 2 5.27 -4.70 8.66
CA LEU A 2 5.18 -3.45 7.91
C LEU A 2 4.52 -2.37 8.76
N ILE A 3 4.71 -1.12 8.34
CA ILE A 3 3.93 -0.01 8.90
C ILE A 3 3.09 0.55 7.75
N VAL A 4 1.79 0.54 7.91
CA VAL A 4 0.85 1.07 6.90
C VAL A 4 0.06 2.20 7.53
N ASN A 5 0.30 3.43 7.05
CA ASN A 5 -0.31 4.63 7.62
C ASN A 5 -0.13 4.68 9.14
N ASP A 6 1.11 4.45 9.59
CA ASP A 6 1.52 4.47 11.00
C ASP A 6 0.91 3.35 11.84
N THR A 7 0.31 2.34 11.20
CA THR A 7 -0.28 1.20 11.87
C THR A 7 0.48 -0.07 11.49
N PRO A 8 0.92 -0.89 12.46
CA PRO A 8 1.64 -2.11 12.12
C PRO A 8 0.75 -3.12 11.40
N LEU A 9 1.35 -3.82 10.45
CA LEU A 9 0.70 -4.89 9.71
C LEU A 9 1.65 -6.06 9.61
N GLU A 10 1.15 -7.25 9.90
CA GLU A 10 1.96 -8.45 9.83
C GLU A 10 2.40 -8.71 8.39
N TYR A 11 3.70 -8.98 8.22
CA TYR A 11 4.27 -9.25 6.91
C TYR A 11 4.12 -10.73 6.55
N GLU A 12 3.72 -10.99 5.33
CA GLU A 12 3.70 -12.34 4.76
C GLU A 12 4.66 -12.37 3.58
N PRO A 13 5.38 -13.47 3.37
CA PRO A 13 6.33 -13.56 2.25
C PRO A 13 5.67 -13.26 0.92
N VAL A 14 6.40 -12.53 0.06
CA VAL A 14 5.96 -12.18 -1.29
C VAL A 14 4.71 -11.29 -1.29
N MET A 15 4.64 -10.40 -0.31
CA MET A 15 3.55 -9.43 -0.26
C MET A 15 3.70 -8.36 -1.33
N THR A 16 2.61 -8.02 -2.00
CA THR A 16 2.57 -6.88 -2.93
C THR A 16 1.72 -5.77 -2.34
N VAL A 17 1.75 -4.61 -3.01
CA VAL A 17 0.91 -3.49 -2.60
C VAL A 17 -0.57 -3.89 -2.60
N ARG A 18 -0.99 -4.65 -3.62
CA ARG A 18 -2.37 -5.12 -3.70
C ARG A 18 -2.76 -5.94 -2.46
N ASP A 19 -1.85 -6.80 -1.98
CA ASP A 19 -2.12 -7.62 -0.80
C ASP A 19 -2.35 -6.74 0.43
N ILE A 20 -1.54 -5.67 0.57
CA ILE A 20 -1.69 -4.73 1.67
C ILE A 20 -3.05 -4.03 1.60
N LEU A 21 -3.43 -3.57 0.42
CA LEU A 21 -4.71 -2.87 0.26
C LEU A 21 -5.88 -3.79 0.60
N LYS A 22 -5.79 -5.06 0.22
CA LYS A 22 -6.83 -6.03 0.56
C LYS A 22 -6.91 -6.29 2.06
N LYS A 23 -5.77 -6.44 2.70
CA LYS A 23 -5.73 -6.70 4.14
C LYS A 23 -6.27 -5.54 4.95
N LYS A 24 -5.99 -4.31 4.53
CA LYS A 24 -6.49 -3.13 5.20
C LYS A 24 -7.88 -2.73 4.73
N ASN A 25 -8.43 -3.48 3.80
CA ASN A 25 -9.74 -3.22 3.24
C ASN A 25 -9.84 -1.83 2.58
N TYR A 26 -8.77 -1.43 1.95
CA TYR A 26 -8.74 -0.17 1.20
C TYR A 26 -9.25 -0.42 -0.20
N VAL A 27 -10.52 -0.10 -0.44
CA VAL A 27 -11.18 -0.39 -1.71
C VAL A 27 -11.54 0.86 -2.50
N PHE A 28 -10.87 1.96 -2.21
CA PHE A 28 -11.14 3.22 -2.87
C PHE A 28 -10.55 3.22 -4.27
N ARG A 29 -11.23 3.89 -5.20
CA ARG A 29 -10.78 3.95 -6.59
C ARG A 29 -9.54 4.81 -6.77
N MET A 30 -9.49 5.94 -6.08
CA MET A 30 -8.45 6.94 -6.27
C MET A 30 -7.46 6.86 -5.13
N LEU A 31 -6.64 5.82 -5.18
CA LEU A 31 -5.59 5.63 -4.18
C LEU A 31 -4.25 6.09 -4.72
N ALA A 32 -3.43 6.61 -3.83
CA ALA A 32 -2.02 6.86 -4.09
C ALA A 32 -1.23 6.13 -3.01
N VAL A 33 -0.20 5.41 -3.42
CA VAL A 33 0.58 4.56 -2.53
C VAL A 33 2.05 4.89 -2.65
N TRP A 34 2.72 5.02 -1.50
CA TRP A 34 4.17 5.18 -1.43
C TRP A 34 4.72 4.06 -0.57
N VAL A 35 5.81 3.46 -1.03
CA VAL A 35 6.54 2.43 -0.28
C VAL A 35 7.93 2.97 -0.01
N ASN A 36 8.26 3.16 1.26
CA ASN A 36 9.54 3.75 1.67
C ASN A 36 9.82 5.08 0.97
N GLY A 37 8.77 5.89 0.81
CA GLY A 37 8.88 7.19 0.17
C GLY A 37 8.84 7.17 -1.36
N GLU A 38 8.77 5.99 -1.96
CA GLU A 38 8.70 5.86 -3.41
C GLU A 38 7.26 5.68 -3.88
N PHE A 39 6.85 6.51 -4.82
CA PHE A 39 5.49 6.42 -5.36
C PHE A 39 5.32 5.15 -6.18
N VAL A 40 4.21 4.45 -5.96
CA VAL A 40 3.87 3.25 -6.70
C VAL A 40 2.75 3.60 -7.68
N PRO A 41 3.01 3.53 -9.00
CA PRO A 41 2.01 3.89 -9.98
C PRO A 41 0.77 3.00 -9.89
N ARG A 42 -0.37 3.63 -10.08
CA ARG A 42 -1.63 2.92 -10.16
C ARG A 42 -1.59 1.91 -11.31
N GLY A 43 -2.13 0.75 -11.08
CA GLY A 43 -2.09 -0.30 -12.09
C GLY A 43 -0.91 -1.25 -11.94
N THR A 44 0.05 -0.92 -11.08
CA THR A 44 1.19 -1.81 -10.81
C THR A 44 1.12 -2.45 -9.43
N TYR A 45 0.04 -2.25 -8.70
CA TYR A 45 -0.05 -2.71 -7.31
C TYR A 45 0.13 -4.21 -7.15
N GLY A 46 -0.38 -4.98 -8.08
CA GLY A 46 -0.22 -6.43 -8.04
C GLY A 46 1.16 -6.91 -8.41
N LYS A 47 2.01 -6.04 -8.92
CA LYS A 47 3.37 -6.35 -9.35
C LYS A 47 4.41 -5.61 -8.52
N ALA A 48 4.00 -4.85 -7.52
CA ALA A 48 4.91 -4.04 -6.71
C ALA A 48 5.18 -4.78 -5.41
N PRO A 49 6.32 -5.46 -5.30
CA PRO A 49 6.65 -6.19 -4.08
C PRO A 49 6.96 -5.22 -2.96
N VAL A 50 6.61 -5.61 -1.74
CA VAL A 50 6.86 -4.80 -0.56
C VAL A 50 7.76 -5.60 0.38
N PRO A 51 8.93 -5.07 0.75
CA PRO A 51 9.82 -5.78 1.66
C PRO A 51 9.31 -5.71 3.10
N ASP A 52 9.73 -6.67 3.90
CA ASP A 52 9.48 -6.64 5.33
C ASP A 52 10.13 -5.38 5.94
N GLY A 53 9.44 -4.77 6.85
CA GLY A 53 9.92 -3.54 7.48
C GLY A 53 9.63 -2.27 6.72
N ALA A 54 8.90 -2.35 5.60
CA ALA A 54 8.62 -1.18 4.80
C ALA A 54 7.65 -0.22 5.49
N ASP A 55 7.82 1.06 5.19
CA ASP A 55 6.89 2.10 5.60
C ASP A 55 6.00 2.43 4.41
N VAL A 56 4.72 2.09 4.51
CA VAL A 56 3.77 2.24 3.42
C VAL A 56 2.78 3.34 3.75
N LYS A 57 2.64 4.29 2.85
CA LYS A 57 1.64 5.34 2.98
C LYS A 57 0.59 5.17 1.90
N VAL A 58 -0.66 5.18 2.31
CA VAL A 58 -1.80 5.06 1.39
C VAL A 58 -2.71 6.25 1.62
N MET A 59 -2.98 6.98 0.55
CA MET A 59 -3.89 8.10 0.60
C MET A 59 -4.95 7.94 -0.48
N HIS A 60 -6.12 8.50 -0.26
CA HIS A 60 -7.15 8.50 -1.29
C HIS A 60 -7.66 9.92 -1.50
N SER A 61 -8.06 10.21 -2.74
CA SER A 61 -8.61 11.50 -3.08
C SER A 61 -10.10 11.51 -2.75
N ILE A 62 -10.53 12.46 -1.95
CA ILE A 62 -11.92 12.59 -1.57
C ILE A 62 -12.65 13.57 -2.47
N ALA A 63 -11.93 14.46 -3.07
CA ALA A 63 -12.54 15.53 -3.84
C ALA A 63 -13.01 15.10 -5.21
N GLY A 64 -13.09 13.82 -5.46
CA GLY A 64 -13.55 13.31 -6.76
C GLY A 64 -12.62 13.65 -7.89
N GLY A 65 -11.48 14.07 -7.56
CA GLY A 65 -10.54 14.43 -8.61
C GLY A 65 -9.19 14.53 -8.04
#